data_851890c473c410e668f14bac06d91bb0
#
_entry.id   851890c473c410e668f14bac06d91bb0
#
_cell.length_a   1.000
_cell.length_b   1.000
_cell.length_c   1.000
_cell.angle_alpha   90.00
_cell.angle_beta   90.00
_cell.angle_gamma   90.00
#
_symmetry.space_group_name_H-M   'P 1'
#
loop_
_entity.id
_entity.type
_entity.pdbx_description
1 polymer ?
#
loop_
_entity_poly.entity_id
_entity_poly.type
_entity_poly.pdbx_seq_one_letter_code
_entity_poly.pdbx_strand_id
1 'polypeptide(L)'
;MIVDINIAYDELTSYLKQKNIFLEEDEYVENIEIAGEGNMNVVLRVFSNKNTFILKQSRPFVRKYPNIKAPVERINVEYNFYKHVSKNLFLPKLKGYIPEDYILLLEDLGKGEDMTFIYDNRDISKNVIKDFILALSDIHIQNFDKGFPENKELRKLNHQHIFVLPFLENNGFSLNKVQEGLEDLAKPFKQNKKLIKKLKYLGNNYMSKGDTLIHGDYYPGSWLYANEKRFIIDPEFSFIGPKEFDLGVMAAHLVLTTGNKTAIDYIFEYYPNSFNRDLMSQYCGAEMIRRIIGIAQLPMKREINEKKELLHLALKFILD
;
A
#
# COMPACT_ATOMS: atom_id res chain seq x y z
N MET A 1 -7.26 -9.87 -23.10
CA MET A 1 -7.14 -8.51 -23.66
C MET A 1 -6.09 -7.70 -22.93
N ILE A 2 -5.30 -6.88 -23.63
CA ILE A 2 -4.37 -5.92 -23.00
C ILE A 2 -4.99 -4.52 -23.10
N VAL A 3 -5.23 -3.88 -21.97
CA VAL A 3 -5.84 -2.54 -21.91
C VAL A 3 -4.77 -1.49 -21.58
N ASP A 4 -4.68 -0.44 -22.39
CA ASP A 4 -3.86 0.74 -22.11
C ASP A 4 -4.62 2.03 -22.53
N ILE A 5 -3.99 3.18 -22.32
CA ILE A 5 -4.63 4.49 -22.59
C ILE A 5 -4.93 4.71 -24.09
N ASN A 6 -4.28 3.97 -24.99
CA ASN A 6 -4.43 4.13 -26.45
C ASN A 6 -5.41 3.11 -27.04
N ILE A 7 -6.09 2.29 -26.21
CA ILE A 7 -7.07 1.32 -26.71
C ILE A 7 -8.22 2.06 -27.42
N ALA A 8 -8.67 1.53 -28.55
CA ALA A 8 -9.82 2.10 -29.26
C ALA A 8 -11.11 1.96 -28.42
N TYR A 9 -11.91 3.01 -28.34
CA TYR A 9 -13.12 3.03 -27.50
C TYR A 9 -14.14 1.97 -27.94
N ASP A 10 -14.28 1.74 -29.26
CA ASP A 10 -15.17 0.71 -29.79
C ASP A 10 -14.68 -0.71 -29.44
N GLU A 11 -13.37 -0.92 -29.44
CA GLU A 11 -12.77 -2.19 -29.03
C GLU A 11 -13.03 -2.47 -27.54
N LEU A 12 -12.80 -1.48 -26.67
CA LEU A 12 -13.09 -1.59 -25.25
C LEU A 12 -14.58 -1.78 -24.99
N THR A 13 -15.44 -1.03 -25.70
CA THR A 13 -16.90 -1.17 -25.61
C THR A 13 -17.34 -2.60 -25.94
N SER A 14 -16.89 -3.13 -27.10
CA SER A 14 -17.23 -4.48 -27.54
C SER A 14 -16.76 -5.53 -26.55
N TYR A 15 -15.57 -5.37 -26.01
CA TYR A 15 -15.01 -6.26 -25.00
C TYR A 15 -15.83 -6.24 -23.69
N LEU A 16 -16.16 -5.06 -23.16
CA LEU A 16 -16.93 -4.92 -21.93
C LEU A 16 -18.35 -5.48 -22.05
N LYS A 17 -18.99 -5.33 -23.22
CA LYS A 17 -20.28 -5.98 -23.54
C LYS A 17 -20.14 -7.50 -23.54
N GLN A 18 -19.13 -8.04 -24.22
CA GLN A 18 -18.88 -9.48 -24.26
C GLN A 18 -18.66 -10.08 -22.87
N LYS A 19 -18.11 -9.29 -21.93
CA LYS A 19 -17.88 -9.69 -20.52
C LYS A 19 -19.08 -9.40 -19.61
N ASN A 20 -20.22 -8.96 -20.15
CA ASN A 20 -21.43 -8.60 -19.41
C ASN A 20 -21.19 -7.49 -18.35
N ILE A 21 -20.27 -6.59 -18.61
CA ILE A 21 -20.02 -5.41 -17.77
C ILE A 21 -21.00 -4.29 -18.17
N PHE A 22 -21.14 -4.02 -19.47
CA PHE A 22 -22.20 -3.19 -20.01
C PHE A 22 -23.44 -4.04 -20.26
N LEU A 23 -24.49 -3.82 -19.45
CA LEU A 23 -25.73 -4.58 -19.50
C LEU A 23 -26.74 -4.02 -20.51
N GLU A 24 -26.59 -2.73 -20.83
CA GLU A 24 -27.46 -2.04 -21.77
C GLU A 24 -26.84 -1.99 -23.17
N GLU A 25 -27.65 -2.29 -24.21
CA GLU A 25 -27.16 -2.36 -25.58
C GLU A 25 -26.61 -1.00 -26.09
N ASP A 26 -27.18 0.10 -25.62
CA ASP A 26 -26.82 1.47 -26.00
C ASP A 26 -25.68 2.06 -25.12
N GLU A 27 -25.13 1.30 -24.18
CA GLU A 27 -23.97 1.76 -23.39
C GLU A 27 -22.66 1.57 -24.19
N TYR A 28 -21.81 2.61 -24.22
CA TYR A 28 -20.53 2.61 -24.92
C TYR A 28 -19.52 3.53 -24.22
N VAL A 29 -18.24 3.28 -24.47
CA VAL A 29 -17.12 4.10 -23.95
C VAL A 29 -17.03 5.41 -24.76
N GLU A 30 -17.00 6.53 -24.06
CA GLU A 30 -16.84 7.87 -24.64
C GLU A 30 -15.43 8.42 -24.45
N ASN A 31 -14.78 8.11 -23.33
CA ASN A 31 -13.45 8.62 -23.02
C ASN A 31 -12.70 7.68 -22.06
N ILE A 32 -11.38 7.78 -22.09
CA ILE A 32 -10.48 7.06 -21.18
C ILE A 32 -9.40 8.04 -20.70
N GLU A 33 -9.17 8.08 -19.40
CA GLU A 33 -8.12 8.88 -18.78
C GLU A 33 -7.25 7.99 -17.89
N ILE A 34 -5.99 8.39 -17.66
CA ILE A 34 -5.18 7.78 -16.61
C ILE A 34 -5.74 8.24 -15.26
N ALA A 35 -6.19 7.30 -14.43
CA ALA A 35 -6.77 7.61 -13.13
C ALA A 35 -5.72 7.87 -12.04
N GLY A 36 -4.51 7.35 -12.22
CA GLY A 36 -3.38 7.54 -11.32
C GLY A 36 -2.09 6.94 -11.88
N GLU A 37 -0.96 7.42 -11.40
CA GLU A 37 0.36 6.86 -11.71
C GLU A 37 0.63 5.58 -10.90
N GLY A 38 -0.22 4.55 -11.07
CA GLY A 38 -0.06 3.27 -10.40
C GLY A 38 1.34 2.68 -10.63
N ASN A 39 2.06 2.38 -9.54
CA ASN A 39 3.40 1.79 -9.62
C ASN A 39 3.36 0.37 -10.19
N MET A 40 2.31 -0.40 -9.88
CA MET A 40 2.21 -1.83 -10.13
C MET A 40 1.28 -2.18 -11.30
N ASN A 41 0.14 -1.50 -11.42
CA ASN A 41 -0.95 -1.82 -12.33
C ASN A 41 -1.19 -0.70 -13.35
N VAL A 42 -1.86 -1.03 -14.45
CA VAL A 42 -2.52 -0.03 -15.30
C VAL A 42 -3.82 0.36 -14.64
N VAL A 43 -4.05 1.66 -14.42
CA VAL A 43 -5.25 2.20 -13.77
C VAL A 43 -5.85 3.28 -14.67
N LEU A 44 -7.02 3.01 -15.23
CA LEU A 44 -7.71 3.87 -16.14
C LEU A 44 -9.08 4.28 -15.57
N ARG A 45 -9.45 5.54 -15.75
CA ARG A 45 -10.80 6.02 -15.58
C ARG A 45 -11.50 5.90 -16.92
N VAL A 46 -12.57 5.14 -16.95
CA VAL A 46 -13.38 4.91 -18.15
C VAL A 46 -14.69 5.67 -18.00
N PHE A 47 -15.00 6.48 -18.97
CA PHE A 47 -16.27 7.20 -19.10
C PHE A 47 -17.13 6.49 -20.13
N SER A 48 -18.29 6.01 -19.72
CA SER A 48 -19.33 5.61 -20.66
C SER A 48 -20.39 6.71 -20.77
N ASN A 49 -21.25 6.63 -21.77
CA ASN A 49 -22.39 7.54 -21.92
C ASN A 49 -23.38 7.48 -20.74
N LYS A 50 -23.23 6.56 -19.79
CA LYS A 50 -24.12 6.39 -18.63
C LYS A 50 -23.40 6.53 -17.29
N ASN A 51 -22.15 6.09 -17.19
CA ASN A 51 -21.43 5.96 -15.91
C ASN A 51 -19.94 6.21 -16.07
N THR A 52 -19.28 6.37 -14.92
CA THR A 52 -17.81 6.32 -14.82
C THR A 52 -17.36 5.19 -13.88
N PHE A 53 -16.23 4.59 -14.19
CA PHE A 53 -15.62 3.57 -13.32
C PHE A 53 -14.11 3.52 -13.52
N ILE A 54 -13.43 2.89 -12.53
CA ILE A 54 -12.01 2.63 -12.61
C ILE A 54 -11.79 1.22 -13.14
N LEU A 55 -11.00 1.10 -14.20
CA LEU A 55 -10.51 -0.17 -14.74
C LEU A 55 -9.06 -0.33 -14.33
N LYS A 56 -8.77 -1.40 -13.57
CA LYS A 56 -7.44 -1.73 -13.10
C LYS A 56 -7.00 -3.05 -13.70
N GLN A 57 -5.84 -3.09 -14.37
CA GLN A 57 -5.30 -4.33 -14.94
C GLN A 57 -3.91 -4.63 -14.41
N SER A 58 -3.73 -5.86 -13.94
CA SER A 58 -2.43 -6.38 -13.49
C SER A 58 -1.56 -6.79 -14.68
N ARG A 59 -0.25 -6.57 -14.56
CA ARG A 59 0.78 -6.96 -15.54
C ARG A 59 1.81 -7.88 -14.88
N PRO A 60 2.53 -8.73 -15.64
CA PRO A 60 3.52 -9.64 -15.06
C PRO A 60 4.82 -8.93 -14.63
N PHE A 61 4.79 -7.64 -14.47
CA PHE A 61 5.90 -6.79 -14.06
C PHE A 61 5.38 -5.55 -13.30
N VAL A 62 6.30 -4.91 -12.58
CA VAL A 62 6.02 -3.60 -11.95
C VAL A 62 5.98 -2.54 -13.05
N ARG A 63 4.86 -1.85 -13.25
CA ARG A 63 4.69 -0.87 -14.34
C ARG A 63 5.79 0.18 -14.36
N LYS A 64 6.14 0.73 -13.20
CA LYS A 64 7.21 1.74 -13.06
C LYS A 64 8.61 1.16 -13.29
N TYR A 65 8.79 -0.14 -13.09
CA TYR A 65 10.06 -0.86 -13.24
C TYR A 65 9.85 -2.16 -14.02
N PRO A 66 9.72 -2.11 -15.35
CA PRO A 66 9.34 -3.28 -16.17
C PRO A 66 10.29 -4.48 -16.06
N ASN A 67 11.52 -4.27 -15.63
CA ASN A 67 12.50 -5.32 -15.37
C ASN A 67 12.24 -6.11 -14.07
N ILE A 68 11.36 -5.61 -13.19
CA ILE A 68 10.96 -6.28 -11.95
C ILE A 68 9.70 -7.09 -12.23
N LYS A 69 9.82 -8.42 -12.19
CA LYS A 69 8.67 -9.32 -12.30
C LYS A 69 7.74 -9.15 -11.10
N ALA A 70 6.44 -9.20 -11.36
CA ALA A 70 5.41 -9.17 -10.32
C ALA A 70 4.31 -10.18 -10.66
N PRO A 71 3.78 -10.93 -9.67
CA PRO A 71 2.73 -11.92 -9.92
C PRO A 71 1.45 -11.20 -10.37
N VAL A 72 0.85 -11.64 -11.47
CA VAL A 72 -0.39 -11.05 -12.00
C VAL A 72 -1.60 -11.35 -11.10
N GLU A 73 -1.53 -12.44 -10.37
CA GLU A 73 -2.56 -12.91 -9.43
C GLU A 73 -2.84 -11.93 -8.28
N ARG A 74 -2.01 -10.91 -8.08
CA ARG A 74 -2.25 -9.85 -7.09
C ARG A 74 -3.60 -9.15 -7.29
N ILE A 75 -4.10 -9.08 -8.53
CA ILE A 75 -5.43 -8.53 -8.80
C ILE A 75 -6.56 -9.39 -8.23
N ASN A 76 -6.37 -10.72 -8.17
CA ASN A 76 -7.29 -11.63 -7.53
C ASN A 76 -7.31 -11.41 -5.99
N VAL A 77 -6.17 -11.07 -5.40
CA VAL A 77 -6.09 -10.69 -3.99
C VAL A 77 -6.90 -9.42 -3.74
N GLU A 78 -6.70 -8.39 -4.56
CA GLU A 78 -7.42 -7.13 -4.48
C GLU A 78 -8.93 -7.32 -4.68
N TYR A 79 -9.36 -8.13 -5.66
CA TYR A 79 -10.76 -8.51 -5.84
C TYR A 79 -11.36 -9.16 -4.58
N ASN A 80 -10.66 -10.16 -4.02
CA ASN A 80 -11.14 -10.86 -2.82
C ASN A 80 -11.19 -9.91 -1.62
N PHE A 81 -10.26 -8.99 -1.49
CA PHE A 81 -10.30 -7.98 -0.44
C PHE A 81 -11.59 -7.13 -0.53
N TYR A 82 -11.83 -6.48 -1.65
CA TYR A 82 -13.05 -5.66 -1.83
C TYR A 82 -14.35 -6.47 -1.66
N LYS A 83 -14.35 -7.73 -2.06
CA LYS A 83 -15.48 -8.62 -1.86
C LYS A 83 -15.77 -8.89 -0.37
N HIS A 84 -14.71 -9.11 0.43
CA HIS A 84 -14.84 -9.41 1.86
C HIS A 84 -15.21 -8.18 2.70
N VAL A 85 -14.63 -7.02 2.36
CA VAL A 85 -14.83 -5.75 3.09
C VAL A 85 -15.86 -4.83 2.44
N SER A 86 -16.78 -5.36 1.67
CA SER A 86 -17.75 -4.63 0.82
C SER A 86 -18.68 -3.65 1.58
N LYS A 87 -18.80 -3.78 2.90
CA LYS A 87 -19.60 -2.89 3.74
C LYS A 87 -18.83 -1.70 4.32
N ASN A 88 -17.53 -1.65 4.13
CA ASN A 88 -16.70 -0.55 4.61
C ASN A 88 -16.91 0.69 3.75
N LEU A 89 -17.31 1.81 4.36
CA LEU A 89 -17.63 3.07 3.66
C LEU A 89 -16.39 3.82 3.17
N PHE A 90 -15.20 3.42 3.59
CA PHE A 90 -13.93 4.00 3.17
C PHE A 90 -13.33 3.31 1.94
N LEU A 91 -14.03 2.35 1.34
CA LEU A 91 -13.53 1.60 0.19
C LEU A 91 -14.37 1.89 -1.06
N PRO A 92 -13.76 1.90 -2.26
CA PRO A 92 -14.51 1.93 -3.50
C PRO A 92 -15.34 0.64 -3.64
N LYS A 93 -16.53 0.76 -4.19
CA LYS A 93 -17.38 -0.40 -4.46
C LYS A 93 -16.81 -1.23 -5.60
N LEU A 94 -16.85 -2.54 -5.42
CA LEU A 94 -16.55 -3.49 -6.48
C LEU A 94 -17.66 -3.43 -7.56
N LYS A 95 -17.27 -3.20 -8.82
CA LYS A 95 -18.17 -3.12 -9.98
C LYS A 95 -18.10 -4.40 -10.81
N GLY A 96 -16.93 -5.02 -10.96
CA GLY A 96 -16.75 -6.22 -11.76
C GLY A 96 -15.36 -6.80 -11.64
N TYR A 97 -15.22 -8.05 -12.12
CA TYR A 97 -13.93 -8.75 -12.16
C TYR A 97 -13.88 -9.68 -13.37
N ILE A 98 -12.80 -9.61 -14.14
CA ILE A 98 -12.55 -10.43 -15.32
C ILE A 98 -11.24 -11.18 -15.07
N PRO A 99 -11.32 -12.38 -14.47
CA PRO A 99 -10.14 -13.12 -14.00
C PRO A 99 -9.19 -13.54 -15.11
N GLU A 100 -9.70 -13.92 -16.27
CA GLU A 100 -8.91 -14.39 -17.42
C GLU A 100 -8.03 -13.32 -18.05
N ASP A 101 -8.38 -12.04 -17.85
CA ASP A 101 -7.61 -10.89 -18.36
C ASP A 101 -7.00 -10.06 -17.23
N TYR A 102 -7.11 -10.53 -15.97
CA TYR A 102 -6.59 -9.84 -14.78
C TYR A 102 -7.08 -8.40 -14.64
N ILE A 103 -8.39 -8.19 -14.89
CA ILE A 103 -9.03 -6.86 -14.84
C ILE A 103 -10.00 -6.80 -13.66
N LEU A 104 -9.88 -5.73 -12.89
CA LEU A 104 -10.77 -5.35 -11.80
C LEU A 104 -11.45 -4.03 -12.16
N LEU A 105 -12.76 -3.94 -11.88
CA LEU A 105 -13.56 -2.76 -12.09
C LEU A 105 -14.07 -2.25 -10.75
N LEU A 106 -13.81 -0.97 -10.47
CA LEU A 106 -14.15 -0.33 -9.21
C LEU A 106 -14.98 0.94 -9.45
N GLU A 107 -15.68 1.36 -8.40
CA GLU A 107 -16.32 2.66 -8.34
C GLU A 107 -15.31 3.78 -8.64
N ASP A 108 -15.69 4.73 -9.47
CA ASP A 108 -14.94 5.96 -9.64
C ASP A 108 -15.26 6.91 -8.48
N LEU A 109 -14.26 7.17 -7.66
CA LEU A 109 -14.35 8.07 -6.51
C LEU A 109 -14.23 9.56 -6.91
N GLY A 110 -14.10 9.84 -8.21
CA GLY A 110 -13.87 11.17 -8.73
C GLY A 110 -12.40 11.58 -8.76
N LYS A 111 -12.13 12.84 -9.10
CA LYS A 111 -10.78 13.40 -9.06
C LYS A 111 -10.33 13.54 -7.62
N GLY A 112 -9.20 12.95 -7.31
CA GLY A 112 -8.60 12.96 -5.98
C GLY A 112 -7.09 12.80 -6.06
N GLU A 113 -6.45 12.94 -4.92
CA GLU A 113 -5.01 12.73 -4.76
C GLU A 113 -4.75 11.78 -3.60
N ASP A 114 -3.67 11.01 -3.68
CA ASP A 114 -3.21 10.27 -2.52
C ASP A 114 -2.68 11.23 -1.45
N MET A 115 -2.62 10.75 -0.23
CA MET A 115 -2.27 11.62 0.90
C MET A 115 -0.75 11.75 1.11
N THR A 116 0.10 11.42 0.14
CA THR A 116 1.56 11.59 0.27
C THR A 116 1.99 13.05 0.44
N PHE A 117 1.14 14.01 0.09
CA PHE A 117 1.36 15.44 0.35
C PHE A 117 1.60 15.76 1.83
N ILE A 118 1.13 14.91 2.77
CA ILE A 118 1.36 15.11 4.21
C ILE A 118 2.85 15.12 4.58
N TYR A 119 3.72 14.45 3.80
CA TYR A 119 5.17 14.47 4.06
C TYR A 119 5.79 15.84 3.80
N ASP A 120 5.32 16.55 2.78
CA ASP A 120 5.77 17.93 2.52
C ASP A 120 5.20 18.90 3.54
N ASN A 121 3.93 18.74 3.92
CA ASN A 121 3.25 19.56 4.93
C ASN A 121 3.79 19.30 6.34
N ARG A 122 4.41 18.13 6.58
CA ARG A 122 4.89 17.66 7.88
C ARG A 122 3.82 17.65 8.99
N ASP A 123 2.58 17.55 8.57
CA ASP A 123 1.41 17.60 9.46
C ASP A 123 0.27 16.73 8.93
N ILE A 124 -0.53 16.23 9.86
CA ILE A 124 -1.77 15.51 9.59
C ILE A 124 -2.72 15.71 10.77
N SER A 125 -3.95 16.12 10.51
CA SER A 125 -4.90 16.43 11.58
C SER A 125 -5.35 15.17 12.33
N LYS A 126 -5.62 15.35 13.64
CA LYS A 126 -6.10 14.28 14.54
C LYS A 126 -7.34 13.57 13.99
N ASN A 127 -8.28 14.31 13.40
CA ASN A 127 -9.51 13.73 12.85
C ASN A 127 -9.21 12.82 11.65
N VAL A 128 -8.28 13.20 10.78
CA VAL A 128 -7.84 12.38 9.64
C VAL A 128 -7.19 11.09 10.15
N ILE A 129 -6.30 11.18 11.14
CA ILE A 129 -5.67 10.01 11.75
C ILE A 129 -6.73 9.08 12.33
N LYS A 130 -7.68 9.62 13.10
CA LYS A 130 -8.77 8.84 13.71
C LYS A 130 -9.60 8.11 12.66
N ASP A 131 -9.99 8.78 11.57
CA ASP A 131 -10.79 8.18 10.51
C ASP A 131 -10.08 6.97 9.88
N PHE A 132 -8.77 7.10 9.57
CA PHE A 132 -8.01 5.99 9.02
C PHE A 132 -7.75 4.87 10.03
N ILE A 133 -7.60 5.17 11.32
CA ILE A 133 -7.48 4.13 12.36
C ILE A 133 -8.79 3.33 12.46
N LEU A 134 -9.94 3.99 12.46
CA LEU A 134 -11.24 3.34 12.52
C LEU A 134 -11.51 2.53 11.24
N ALA A 135 -11.19 3.09 10.07
CA ALA A 135 -11.31 2.38 8.79
C ALA A 135 -10.46 1.10 8.75
N LEU A 136 -9.22 1.17 9.28
CA LEU A 136 -8.35 0.00 9.41
C LEU A 136 -8.90 -1.03 10.40
N SER A 137 -9.46 -0.56 11.52
CA SER A 137 -10.12 -1.44 12.48
C SER A 137 -11.29 -2.20 11.85
N ASP A 138 -12.09 -1.53 11.04
CA ASP A 138 -13.21 -2.16 10.32
C ASP A 138 -12.73 -3.23 9.33
N ILE A 139 -11.57 -3.07 8.71
CA ILE A 139 -10.94 -4.10 7.89
C ILE A 139 -10.52 -5.29 8.77
N HIS A 140 -9.88 -5.02 9.90
CA HIS A 140 -9.28 -6.05 10.75
C HIS A 140 -10.31 -6.92 11.50
N ILE A 141 -11.55 -6.44 11.70
CA ILE A 141 -12.61 -7.21 12.37
C ILE A 141 -13.44 -8.07 11.41
N GLN A 142 -13.21 -7.96 10.09
CA GLN A 142 -13.98 -8.75 9.13
C GLN A 142 -13.69 -10.25 9.31
N ASN A 143 -14.76 -11.03 9.36
CA ASN A 143 -14.65 -12.47 9.25
C ASN A 143 -14.29 -12.81 7.80
N PHE A 144 -13.29 -13.61 7.62
CA PHE A 144 -12.88 -14.11 6.31
C PHE A 144 -13.10 -15.62 6.24
N ASP A 145 -13.57 -16.09 5.10
CA ASP A 145 -13.63 -17.50 4.80
C ASP A 145 -12.24 -18.08 4.66
N LYS A 146 -12.07 -19.38 4.95
CA LYS A 146 -10.79 -20.10 4.86
C LYS A 146 -10.13 -20.04 3.45
N GLY A 147 -10.78 -19.39 2.49
CA GLY A 147 -10.38 -19.29 1.09
C GLY A 147 -9.72 -17.97 0.66
N PHE A 148 -9.38 -17.03 1.58
CA PHE A 148 -8.65 -15.82 1.17
C PHE A 148 -7.27 -16.17 0.59
N PRO A 149 -6.84 -15.57 -0.54
CA PRO A 149 -5.57 -15.88 -1.17
C PRO A 149 -4.37 -15.66 -0.24
N GLU A 150 -3.42 -16.60 -0.24
CA GLU A 150 -2.20 -16.46 0.59
C GLU A 150 -1.27 -15.34 0.13
N ASN A 151 -1.42 -14.88 -1.10
CA ASN A 151 -0.59 -13.85 -1.73
C ASN A 151 0.93 -14.10 -1.62
N LYS A 152 1.32 -15.36 -1.65
CA LYS A 152 2.64 -15.84 -1.23
C LYS A 152 3.80 -15.19 -1.98
N GLU A 153 3.67 -15.04 -3.30
CA GLU A 153 4.76 -14.51 -4.12
C GLU A 153 4.94 -12.99 -3.92
N LEU A 154 3.84 -12.24 -3.83
CA LEU A 154 3.93 -10.81 -3.57
C LEU A 154 4.38 -10.52 -2.12
N ARG A 155 3.95 -11.35 -1.15
CA ARG A 155 4.46 -11.31 0.24
C ARG A 155 5.97 -11.54 0.30
N LYS A 156 6.51 -12.52 -0.45
CA LYS A 156 7.95 -12.76 -0.52
C LYS A 156 8.68 -11.55 -1.09
N LEU A 157 8.15 -10.95 -2.16
CA LEU A 157 8.73 -9.75 -2.75
C LEU A 157 8.75 -8.61 -1.71
N ASN A 158 7.62 -8.35 -1.05
CA ASN A 158 7.50 -7.31 -0.04
C ASN A 158 8.41 -7.58 1.19
N HIS A 159 8.48 -8.86 1.62
CA HIS A 159 9.41 -9.28 2.67
C HIS A 159 10.87 -8.92 2.33
N GLN A 160 11.32 -9.17 1.10
CA GLN A 160 12.66 -8.79 0.67
C GLN A 160 12.87 -7.28 0.74
N HIS A 161 11.90 -6.50 0.28
CA HIS A 161 11.96 -5.04 0.25
C HIS A 161 11.90 -4.39 1.63
N ILE A 162 11.29 -5.04 2.62
CA ILE A 162 11.16 -4.49 3.98
C ILE A 162 12.30 -4.95 4.89
N PHE A 163 12.58 -6.26 4.91
CA PHE A 163 13.40 -6.87 5.97
C PHE A 163 14.80 -7.29 5.52
N VAL A 164 15.10 -7.26 4.21
CA VAL A 164 16.36 -7.80 3.68
C VAL A 164 17.15 -6.75 2.89
N LEU A 165 16.62 -6.29 1.75
CA LEU A 165 17.35 -5.44 0.80
C LEU A 165 17.88 -4.13 1.41
N PRO A 166 17.16 -3.40 2.28
CA PRO A 166 17.67 -2.15 2.88
C PRO A 166 18.93 -2.36 3.72
N PHE A 167 19.15 -3.59 4.21
CA PHE A 167 20.21 -3.94 5.15
C PHE A 167 21.39 -4.68 4.51
N LEU A 168 21.33 -4.97 3.22
CA LEU A 168 22.48 -5.47 2.48
C LEU A 168 23.50 -4.35 2.25
N GLU A 169 24.79 -4.65 2.43
CA GLU A 169 25.87 -3.67 2.15
C GLU A 169 25.84 -3.26 0.69
N ASN A 170 25.72 -4.21 -0.22
CA ASN A 170 25.56 -3.98 -1.64
C ASN A 170 24.20 -4.53 -2.12
N ASN A 171 23.23 -3.66 -2.32
CA ASN A 171 21.90 -3.99 -2.82
C ASN A 171 21.64 -3.44 -4.24
N GLY A 172 22.68 -2.91 -4.90
CA GLY A 172 22.58 -2.31 -6.25
C GLY A 172 21.92 -0.93 -6.29
N PHE A 173 21.59 -0.34 -5.13
CA PHE A 173 20.94 0.96 -5.02
C PHE A 173 21.85 1.96 -4.31
N SER A 174 22.18 3.08 -4.97
CA SER A 174 23.01 4.15 -4.39
C SER A 174 22.15 5.15 -3.62
N LEU A 175 22.29 5.17 -2.31
CA LEU A 175 21.58 6.12 -1.43
C LEU A 175 22.08 7.57 -1.63
N ASN A 176 23.34 7.77 -2.01
CA ASN A 176 23.85 9.11 -2.30
C ASN A 176 23.25 9.73 -3.56
N LYS A 177 22.63 8.95 -4.47
CA LYS A 177 21.80 9.48 -5.56
C LYS A 177 20.48 10.05 -5.08
N VAL A 178 20.00 9.62 -3.90
CA VAL A 178 18.80 10.18 -3.25
C VAL A 178 19.15 11.44 -2.48
N GLN A 179 20.19 11.37 -1.66
CA GLN A 179 20.71 12.50 -0.86
C GLN A 179 22.16 12.25 -0.49
N GLU A 180 23.00 13.25 -0.66
CA GLU A 180 24.42 13.19 -0.27
C GLU A 180 24.55 12.86 1.24
N GLY A 181 25.50 11.97 1.58
CA GLY A 181 25.73 11.50 2.95
C GLY A 181 24.78 10.41 3.45
N LEU A 182 23.75 10.04 2.69
CA LEU A 182 22.79 9.02 3.13
C LEU A 182 23.41 7.62 3.15
N GLU A 183 24.40 7.33 2.29
CA GLU A 183 25.13 6.06 2.29
C GLU A 183 25.91 5.87 3.60
N ASP A 184 26.64 6.92 4.04
CA ASP A 184 27.41 6.88 5.29
C ASP A 184 26.49 6.79 6.51
N LEU A 185 25.36 7.48 6.47
CA LEU A 185 24.33 7.38 7.51
C LEU A 185 23.74 5.97 7.63
N ALA A 186 23.60 5.24 6.52
CA ALA A 186 23.03 3.90 6.49
C ALA A 186 23.99 2.81 7.01
N LYS A 187 25.32 2.98 6.89
CA LYS A 187 26.34 1.96 7.25
C LYS A 187 26.15 1.36 8.64
N PRO A 188 26.00 2.15 9.73
CA PRO A 188 25.83 1.60 11.07
C PRO A 188 24.60 0.68 11.20
N PHE A 189 23.55 0.96 10.47
CA PHE A 189 22.32 0.15 10.48
C PHE A 189 22.49 -1.15 9.69
N LYS A 190 23.14 -1.09 8.53
CA LYS A 190 23.48 -2.27 7.71
C LYS A 190 24.43 -3.24 8.44
N GLN A 191 25.28 -2.74 9.31
CA GLN A 191 26.28 -3.53 10.05
C GLN A 191 25.82 -3.95 11.46
N ASN A 192 24.64 -3.51 11.90
CA ASN A 192 24.14 -3.81 13.25
C ASN A 192 23.58 -5.23 13.34
N LYS A 193 24.38 -6.16 13.87
CA LYS A 193 24.02 -7.59 14.01
C LYS A 193 22.75 -7.83 14.85
N LYS A 194 22.53 -7.01 15.90
CA LYS A 194 21.31 -7.13 16.74
C LYS A 194 20.06 -6.74 15.94
N LEU A 195 20.14 -5.61 15.22
CA LEU A 195 19.08 -5.15 14.33
C LEU A 195 18.78 -6.20 13.26
N ILE A 196 19.78 -6.71 12.54
CA ILE A 196 19.59 -7.71 11.49
C ILE A 196 18.93 -8.98 12.04
N LYS A 197 19.35 -9.45 13.23
CA LYS A 197 18.72 -10.60 13.88
C LYS A 197 17.24 -10.34 14.19
N LYS A 198 16.89 -9.15 14.67
CA LYS A 198 15.51 -8.78 15.00
C LYS A 198 14.66 -8.63 13.75
N LEU A 199 15.19 -8.03 12.69
CA LEU A 199 14.51 -7.91 11.39
C LEU A 199 14.21 -9.27 10.76
N LYS A 200 15.14 -10.22 10.89
CA LYS A 200 14.88 -11.62 10.46
C LYS A 200 13.71 -12.23 11.24
N TYR A 201 13.62 -11.99 12.54
CA TYR A 201 12.48 -12.44 13.35
C TYR A 201 11.18 -11.80 12.89
N LEU A 202 11.16 -10.47 12.68
CA LEU A 202 9.98 -9.74 12.20
C LEU A 202 9.55 -10.21 10.80
N GLY A 203 10.51 -10.43 9.90
CA GLY A 203 10.25 -10.97 8.57
C GLY A 203 9.64 -12.38 8.62
N ASN A 204 10.12 -13.25 9.50
CA ASN A 204 9.53 -14.58 9.70
C ASN A 204 8.10 -14.47 10.26
N ASN A 205 7.84 -13.56 11.18
CA ASN A 205 6.52 -13.30 11.72
C ASN A 205 5.57 -12.76 10.64
N TYR A 206 6.02 -11.80 9.81
CA TYR A 206 5.28 -11.31 8.64
C TYR A 206 4.92 -12.44 7.65
N MET A 207 5.82 -13.39 7.43
CA MET A 207 5.59 -14.54 6.56
C MET A 207 4.76 -15.66 7.20
N SER A 208 4.52 -15.64 8.50
CA SER A 208 3.71 -16.63 9.18
C SER A 208 2.21 -16.46 8.87
N LYS A 209 1.41 -17.45 9.22
CA LYS A 209 -0.03 -17.38 9.16
C LYS A 209 -0.53 -16.55 10.34
N GLY A 210 -1.34 -15.54 10.05
CA GLY A 210 -2.05 -14.75 11.07
C GLY A 210 -3.52 -15.14 11.20
N ASP A 211 -4.27 -14.28 11.86
CA ASP A 211 -5.70 -14.41 12.13
C ASP A 211 -6.53 -13.21 11.67
N THR A 212 -5.91 -12.25 11.03
CA THR A 212 -6.53 -10.98 10.66
C THR A 212 -6.31 -10.71 9.17
N LEU A 213 -7.35 -10.27 8.47
CA LEU A 213 -7.21 -9.73 7.12
C LEU A 213 -6.52 -8.37 7.22
N ILE A 214 -5.31 -8.26 6.68
CA ILE A 214 -4.56 -7.02 6.65
C ILE A 214 -4.52 -6.42 5.23
N HIS A 215 -4.36 -5.10 5.16
CA HIS A 215 -4.18 -4.38 3.91
C HIS A 215 -2.81 -4.68 3.27
N GLY A 216 -1.77 -4.78 4.10
CA GLY A 216 -0.43 -5.16 3.70
C GLY A 216 0.46 -4.03 3.15
N ASP A 217 -0.10 -2.84 2.88
CA ASP A 217 0.62 -1.61 2.53
C ASP A 217 -0.21 -0.38 2.94
N TYR A 218 -0.54 -0.28 4.25
CA TYR A 218 -1.46 0.72 4.80
C TYR A 218 -0.76 2.05 5.12
N TYR A 219 -0.47 2.85 4.10
CA TYR A 219 0.27 4.10 4.21
C TYR A 219 -0.38 5.23 3.39
N PRO A 220 0.05 6.49 3.51
CA PRO A 220 -0.54 7.64 2.81
C PRO A 220 -0.69 7.50 1.29
N GLY A 221 0.14 6.71 0.61
CA GLY A 221 -0.02 6.41 -0.82
C GLY A 221 -1.21 5.48 -1.13
N SER A 222 -1.74 4.79 -0.12
CA SER A 222 -2.97 3.99 -0.20
C SER A 222 -4.18 4.70 0.42
N TRP A 223 -4.03 5.96 0.86
CA TRP A 223 -5.09 6.82 1.37
C TRP A 223 -5.42 7.87 0.32
N LEU A 224 -6.65 7.86 -0.16
CA LEU A 224 -7.11 8.80 -1.19
C LEU A 224 -8.04 9.84 -0.58
N TYR A 225 -7.83 11.10 -0.92
CA TYR A 225 -8.75 12.19 -0.64
C TYR A 225 -9.44 12.60 -1.92
N ALA A 226 -10.75 12.39 -2.02
CA ALA A 226 -11.56 12.71 -3.18
C ALA A 226 -12.96 13.14 -2.76
N ASN A 227 -13.51 14.18 -3.41
CA ASN A 227 -14.86 14.69 -3.14
C ASN A 227 -15.12 14.92 -1.64
N GLU A 228 -14.16 15.58 -0.94
CA GLU A 228 -14.20 15.87 0.50
C GLU A 228 -14.29 14.63 1.41
N LYS A 229 -14.04 13.45 0.86
CA LYS A 229 -14.05 12.16 1.57
C LYS A 229 -12.69 11.49 1.53
N ARG A 230 -12.51 10.55 2.43
CA ARG A 230 -11.31 9.73 2.56
C ARG A 230 -11.61 8.31 2.18
N PHE A 231 -10.71 7.70 1.42
CA PHE A 231 -10.86 6.32 0.96
C PHE A 231 -9.53 5.57 1.13
N ILE A 232 -9.63 4.25 1.19
CA ILE A 232 -8.51 3.32 1.19
C ILE A 232 -8.52 2.60 -0.15
N ILE A 233 -7.38 2.54 -0.80
CA ILE A 233 -7.20 1.95 -2.14
C ILE A 233 -6.00 1.01 -2.16
N ASP A 234 -5.85 0.23 -3.23
CA ASP A 234 -4.69 -0.61 -3.54
C ASP A 234 -4.36 -1.72 -2.52
N PRO A 235 -5.32 -2.56 -2.10
CA PRO A 235 -5.08 -3.67 -1.17
C PRO A 235 -4.43 -4.90 -1.83
N GLU A 236 -3.59 -4.74 -2.85
CA GLU A 236 -2.97 -5.84 -3.59
C GLU A 236 -1.96 -6.65 -2.76
N PHE A 237 -1.44 -6.06 -1.67
CA PHE A 237 -0.54 -6.73 -0.72
C PHE A 237 -1.27 -7.46 0.41
N SER A 238 -2.61 -7.51 0.39
CA SER A 238 -3.42 -8.11 1.45
C SER A 238 -3.18 -9.61 1.61
N PHE A 239 -3.28 -10.08 2.83
CA PHE A 239 -3.27 -11.49 3.21
C PHE A 239 -3.79 -11.65 4.66
N ILE A 240 -3.92 -12.91 5.13
CA ILE A 240 -4.23 -13.17 6.53
C ILE A 240 -2.94 -13.16 7.32
N GLY A 241 -2.72 -12.09 8.08
CA GLY A 241 -1.46 -11.78 8.75
C GLY A 241 -1.62 -11.17 10.14
N PRO A 242 -0.51 -10.71 10.75
CA PRO A 242 -0.55 -9.99 12.01
C PRO A 242 -1.06 -8.56 11.80
N LYS A 243 -2.13 -8.16 12.50
CA LYS A 243 -2.67 -6.78 12.47
C LYS A 243 -1.64 -5.72 12.84
N GLU A 244 -0.69 -6.09 13.67
CA GLU A 244 0.42 -5.23 14.11
C GLU A 244 1.29 -4.74 12.94
N PHE A 245 1.30 -5.47 11.83
CA PHE A 245 2.02 -5.04 10.63
C PHE A 245 1.39 -3.77 10.04
N ASP A 246 0.09 -3.77 9.77
CA ASP A 246 -0.61 -2.57 9.24
C ASP A 246 -0.56 -1.40 10.22
N LEU A 247 -0.78 -1.67 11.52
CA LEU A 247 -0.67 -0.66 12.57
C LEU A 247 0.75 -0.08 12.66
N GLY A 248 1.76 -0.92 12.51
CA GLY A 248 3.17 -0.52 12.49
C GLY A 248 3.52 0.32 11.25
N VAL A 249 3.02 -0.07 10.08
CA VAL A 249 3.17 0.73 8.85
C VAL A 249 2.52 2.08 9.03
N MET A 250 1.26 2.15 9.46
CA MET A 250 0.58 3.42 9.73
C MET A 250 1.37 4.29 10.73
N ALA A 251 1.78 3.71 11.86
CA ALA A 251 2.57 4.39 12.88
C ALA A 251 3.86 5.00 12.32
N ALA A 252 4.58 4.22 11.50
CA ALA A 252 5.82 4.67 10.84
C ALA A 252 5.58 5.92 10.00
N HIS A 253 4.53 5.91 9.19
CA HIS A 253 4.23 7.02 8.31
C HIS A 253 3.74 8.27 9.07
N LEU A 254 3.03 8.11 10.19
CA LEU A 254 2.70 9.23 11.07
C LEU A 254 3.98 9.86 11.69
N VAL A 255 4.92 9.03 12.15
CA VAL A 255 6.20 9.52 12.70
C VAL A 255 7.07 10.13 11.60
N LEU A 256 7.17 9.53 10.43
CA LEU A 256 7.91 10.08 9.29
C LEU A 256 7.34 11.43 8.82
N THR A 257 6.03 11.61 8.88
CA THR A 257 5.35 12.87 8.56
C THR A 257 5.68 13.96 9.58
N THR A 258 5.38 13.70 10.84
CA THR A 258 5.44 14.73 11.91
C THR A 258 6.83 14.92 12.50
N GLY A 259 7.72 13.92 12.38
CA GLY A 259 8.97 13.86 13.14
C GLY A 259 8.79 13.55 14.63
N ASN A 260 7.57 13.29 15.09
CA ASN A 260 7.24 13.13 16.49
C ASN A 260 6.72 11.72 16.82
N LYS A 261 7.38 11.06 17.79
CA LYS A 261 6.98 9.73 18.25
C LYS A 261 5.59 9.68 18.87
N THR A 262 5.08 10.80 19.45
CA THR A 262 3.75 10.84 20.06
C THR A 262 2.62 10.66 19.04
N ALA A 263 2.90 10.75 17.74
CA ALA A 263 1.92 10.42 16.71
C ALA A 263 1.41 8.97 16.80
N ILE A 264 2.20 8.06 17.40
CA ILE A 264 1.79 6.67 17.67
C ILE A 264 0.69 6.59 18.74
N ASP A 265 0.64 7.53 19.66
CA ASP A 265 -0.32 7.53 20.78
C ASP A 265 -1.77 7.56 20.26
N TYR A 266 -2.01 8.17 19.09
CA TYR A 266 -3.32 8.14 18.46
C TYR A 266 -3.79 6.73 18.09
N ILE A 267 -2.89 5.81 17.74
CA ILE A 267 -3.24 4.41 17.49
C ILE A 267 -3.67 3.75 18.80
N PHE A 268 -2.97 4.03 19.91
CA PHE A 268 -3.34 3.50 21.23
C PHE A 268 -4.68 4.07 21.73
N GLU A 269 -5.01 5.31 21.35
CA GLU A 269 -6.24 6.01 21.75
C GLU A 269 -7.45 5.52 20.93
N TYR A 270 -7.29 5.35 19.62
CA TYR A 270 -8.44 5.17 18.72
C TYR A 270 -8.64 3.76 18.18
N TYR A 271 -7.61 2.91 18.17
CA TYR A 271 -7.79 1.54 17.70
C TYR A 271 -8.51 0.70 18.76
N PRO A 272 -9.75 0.21 18.49
CA PRO A 272 -10.62 -0.32 19.53
C PRO A 272 -10.27 -1.75 19.96
N ASN A 273 -9.45 -2.48 19.18
CA ASN A 273 -9.16 -3.88 19.42
C ASN A 273 -7.81 -4.07 20.10
N SER A 274 -7.64 -5.15 20.84
CA SER A 274 -6.34 -5.50 21.43
C SER A 274 -5.30 -5.84 20.37
N PHE A 275 -4.06 -5.46 20.58
CA PHE A 275 -2.90 -5.80 19.76
C PHE A 275 -1.62 -5.79 20.59
N ASN A 276 -0.56 -6.39 20.07
CA ASN A 276 0.76 -6.40 20.70
C ASN A 276 1.49 -5.08 20.36
N ARG A 277 1.59 -4.18 21.36
CA ARG A 277 2.20 -2.85 21.20
C ARG A 277 3.69 -2.92 20.83
N ASP A 278 4.42 -3.87 21.41
CA ASP A 278 5.86 -4.04 21.16
C ASP A 278 6.06 -4.51 19.70
N LEU A 279 5.27 -5.48 19.26
CA LEU A 279 5.34 -5.98 17.87
C LEU A 279 4.98 -4.89 16.87
N MET A 280 3.94 -4.08 17.13
CA MET A 280 3.58 -2.92 16.32
C MET A 280 4.72 -1.91 16.26
N SER A 281 5.33 -1.57 17.41
CA SER A 281 6.46 -0.62 17.45
C SER A 281 7.66 -1.15 16.67
N GLN A 282 7.93 -2.45 16.73
CA GLN A 282 9.00 -3.07 15.98
C GLN A 282 8.76 -3.03 14.46
N TYR A 283 7.52 -3.28 13.99
CA TYR A 283 7.16 -3.09 12.58
C TYR A 283 7.23 -1.62 12.18
N CYS A 284 6.83 -0.69 13.05
CA CYS A 284 6.99 0.75 12.83
C CYS A 284 8.46 1.10 12.58
N GLY A 285 9.37 0.65 13.43
CA GLY A 285 10.80 0.90 13.25
C GLY A 285 11.36 0.29 11.96
N ALA A 286 10.95 -0.94 11.61
CA ALA A 286 11.37 -1.60 10.36
C ALA A 286 10.92 -0.81 9.13
N GLU A 287 9.66 -0.35 9.12
CA GLU A 287 9.10 0.47 8.04
C GLU A 287 9.81 1.82 7.92
N MET A 288 10.06 2.51 9.04
CA MET A 288 10.80 3.77 9.05
C MET A 288 12.20 3.61 8.42
N ILE A 289 12.94 2.57 8.82
CA ILE A 289 14.28 2.33 8.28
C ILE A 289 14.21 2.06 6.77
N ARG A 290 13.31 1.17 6.31
CA ARG A 290 13.21 0.84 4.89
C ARG A 290 12.85 2.05 4.02
N ARG A 291 12.05 2.99 4.55
CA ARG A 291 11.66 4.21 3.83
C ARG A 291 12.75 5.26 3.78
N ILE A 292 13.72 5.20 4.68
CA ILE A 292 14.86 6.13 4.69
C ILE A 292 16.06 5.57 3.94
N ILE A 293 16.42 4.28 4.15
CA ILE A 293 17.62 3.67 3.57
C ILE A 293 17.35 2.54 2.58
N GLY A 294 16.09 2.25 2.25
CA GLY A 294 15.70 1.27 1.24
C GLY A 294 15.44 1.89 -0.13
N ILE A 295 15.11 1.04 -1.11
CA ILE A 295 14.77 1.47 -2.48
C ILE A 295 13.44 2.23 -2.54
N ALA A 296 12.48 1.87 -1.67
CA ALA A 296 11.14 2.45 -1.65
C ALA A 296 11.11 3.80 -0.91
N GLN A 297 11.77 4.80 -1.51
CA GLN A 297 11.84 6.16 -0.97
C GLN A 297 10.46 6.84 -0.97
N LEU A 298 10.25 7.74 -0.01
CA LEU A 298 9.09 8.61 0.07
C LEU A 298 9.42 10.00 -0.52
N PRO A 299 8.44 10.74 -1.02
CA PRO A 299 8.60 12.14 -1.42
C PRO A 299 8.77 13.05 -0.19
N MET A 300 9.72 12.72 0.67
CA MET A 300 9.92 13.35 1.98
C MET A 300 11.16 14.24 1.96
N LYS A 301 10.97 15.55 2.06
CA LYS A 301 12.04 16.54 2.12
C LYS A 301 12.52 16.71 3.56
N ARG A 302 13.55 15.93 3.95
CA ARG A 302 14.19 16.01 5.26
C ARG A 302 15.70 16.09 5.14
N GLU A 303 16.30 16.92 5.97
CA GLU A 303 17.73 17.05 6.08
C GLU A 303 18.36 15.77 6.63
N ILE A 304 19.67 15.59 6.35
CA ILE A 304 20.40 14.38 6.75
C ILE A 304 20.37 14.15 8.28
N ASN A 305 20.43 15.24 9.06
CA ASN A 305 20.36 15.17 10.52
C ASN A 305 18.97 14.76 11.01
N GLU A 306 17.89 15.22 10.38
CA GLU A 306 16.52 14.78 10.70
C GLU A 306 16.36 13.30 10.39
N LYS A 307 16.88 12.83 9.24
CA LYS A 307 16.88 11.39 8.89
C LYS A 307 17.67 10.56 9.89
N LYS A 308 18.80 11.08 10.39
CA LYS A 308 19.59 10.43 11.44
C LYS A 308 18.77 10.27 12.73
N GLU A 309 18.07 11.29 13.16
CA GLU A 309 17.23 11.24 14.36
C GLU A 309 16.08 10.21 14.20
N LEU A 310 15.41 10.22 13.05
CA LEU A 310 14.36 9.25 12.73
C LEU A 310 14.88 7.81 12.69
N LEU A 311 16.07 7.58 12.13
CA LEU A 311 16.71 6.25 12.12
C LEU A 311 17.06 5.78 13.51
N HIS A 312 17.57 6.66 14.40
CA HIS A 312 17.87 6.31 15.80
C HIS A 312 16.58 6.03 16.58
N LEU A 313 15.49 6.77 16.31
CA LEU A 313 14.19 6.48 16.90
C LEU A 313 13.66 5.12 16.44
N ALA A 314 13.76 4.84 15.15
CA ALA A 314 13.36 3.55 14.58
C ALA A 314 14.14 2.38 15.18
N LEU A 315 15.45 2.57 15.41
CA LEU A 315 16.29 1.56 16.07
C LEU A 315 15.82 1.27 17.50
N LYS A 316 15.42 2.31 18.27
CA LYS A 316 14.84 2.14 19.60
C LYS A 316 13.53 1.34 19.54
N PHE A 317 12.63 1.66 18.62
CA PHE A 317 11.38 0.91 18.45
C PHE A 317 11.59 -0.58 18.17
N ILE A 318 12.71 -0.95 17.55
CA ILE A 318 13.00 -2.35 17.22
C ILE A 318 13.71 -3.09 18.36
N LEU A 319 14.61 -2.42 19.10
CA LEU A 319 15.53 -3.08 20.02
C LEU A 319 15.18 -2.94 21.51
N ASP A 320 14.43 -1.91 21.87
CA ASP A 320 13.94 -1.66 23.23
C ASP A 320 12.57 -2.34 23.42
#